data_d70de5cc6ec4eb2160f788431d0645ec
#
_entry.id   d70de5cc6ec4eb2160f788431d0645ec
#
_cell.length_a   1.000
_cell.length_b   1.000
_cell.length_c   1.000
_cell.angle_alpha   90.00
_cell.angle_beta   90.00
_cell.angle_gamma   90.00
#
_symmetry.space_group_name_H-M   'P 1'
#
loop_
_entity.id
_entity.type
_entity.pdbx_description
1 polymer ?
#
loop_
_entity_poly.entity_id
_entity_poly.type
_entity_poly.pdbx_seq_one_letter_code
_entity_poly.pdbx_strand_id
1 'polypeptide(L)'
;MKEDKMENIHLIFKFLWYSVLFCIWGVSCTSSGTYKKTQMDIYMQYYDFIIDSLSKNPSYVCTRTARQMSVATDSVAYYHYLVLLAKAYMFKSEMDSAKLSMDRAEVFCDGAEPSSLINDLYAEIYNMRGNVCVRQGLTDSSVVCFQKAFDYRLKGSNRDMLHDISINLADAFVRTGHYDKGAMWYRKALSYCDSLKIPEEKRFPVYYGLAQVYMELRDFTSCDHYYELAARQYDKMLPFEKHIYLNNRGNSYYFRADYPNALEFFRKSLLLARSYPDMIFEEHLTEMNLGETFLLMNQVDSAAYYLNLCSDFFRSIENQTALYYLDTQLIELALKQNNLSLARKRMSEAIQPDFVEPNMQHIRNRYLQHYFEEVGDFKQAYYYQMENQRIDDSTRNERIKMRTAEIDLKYSQDTTLMKQKIFIQQKENEVLALNQTLYLWMFACICILGLVVFVYMYNKRQRFLLQMKSQNMIATLRMENIRNRVSPHFIFNILNREMGNYTDEQAGNMRGLVK
;
A
#
# COMPACT_ATOMS: atom_id res chain seq x y z
N MET A 1 -27.37 29.79 -61.30
CA MET A 1 -28.14 29.07 -60.27
C MET A 1 -27.67 27.59 -60.01
N LYS A 2 -26.85 26.95 -60.83
CA LYS A 2 -26.27 25.64 -60.62
C LYS A 2 -24.85 25.72 -60.00
N GLU A 3 -24.13 26.80 -60.24
CA GLU A 3 -22.79 27.03 -59.71
C GLU A 3 -22.80 27.42 -58.21
N ASP A 4 -23.71 28.28 -57.78
CA ASP A 4 -23.84 28.75 -56.40
C ASP A 4 -24.15 27.62 -55.37
N LYS A 5 -24.79 26.53 -55.81
CA LYS A 5 -25.12 25.40 -54.93
C LYS A 5 -23.96 24.42 -54.74
N MET A 6 -23.04 24.34 -55.68
CA MET A 6 -21.83 23.48 -55.55
C MET A 6 -20.78 24.17 -54.69
N GLU A 7 -20.65 25.48 -54.72
CA GLU A 7 -19.75 26.24 -53.84
C GLU A 7 -20.15 26.14 -52.37
N ASN A 8 -21.45 26.22 -52.05
CA ASN A 8 -21.92 26.09 -50.69
C ASN A 8 -21.72 24.68 -50.10
N ILE A 9 -21.80 23.63 -50.90
CA ILE A 9 -21.50 22.24 -50.43
C ILE A 9 -20.00 22.08 -50.22
N HIS A 10 -19.16 22.68 -51.04
CA HIS A 10 -17.71 22.65 -50.90
C HIS A 10 -17.24 23.45 -49.69
N LEU A 11 -17.92 24.53 -49.33
CA LEU A 11 -17.66 25.33 -48.13
C LEU A 11 -17.99 24.56 -46.84
N ILE A 12 -19.12 23.84 -46.80
CA ILE A 12 -19.53 23.01 -45.66
C ILE A 12 -18.58 21.83 -45.47
N PHE A 13 -18.10 21.19 -46.53
CA PHE A 13 -17.10 20.12 -46.46
C PHE A 13 -15.73 20.63 -45.99
N LYS A 14 -15.32 21.82 -46.44
CA LYS A 14 -14.10 22.47 -45.93
C LYS A 14 -14.19 22.80 -44.45
N PHE A 15 -15.33 23.31 -43.97
CA PHE A 15 -15.53 23.65 -42.56
C PHE A 15 -15.54 22.41 -41.68
N LEU A 16 -16.14 21.32 -42.10
CA LEU A 16 -16.08 20.03 -41.41
C LEU A 16 -14.66 19.43 -41.40
N TRP A 17 -13.91 19.59 -42.47
CA TRP A 17 -12.52 19.10 -42.55
C TRP A 17 -11.56 19.91 -41.68
N TYR A 18 -11.76 21.23 -41.61
CA TYR A 18 -10.98 22.09 -40.69
C TYR A 18 -11.32 21.88 -39.24
N SER A 19 -12.57 21.58 -38.86
CA SER A 19 -12.94 21.25 -37.49
C SER A 19 -12.35 19.89 -37.04
N VAL A 20 -12.29 18.88 -37.90
CA VAL A 20 -11.63 17.61 -37.64
C VAL A 20 -10.10 17.75 -37.51
N LEU A 21 -9.48 18.57 -38.37
CA LEU A 21 -8.04 18.90 -38.28
C LEU A 21 -7.71 19.69 -37.00
N PHE A 22 -8.59 20.60 -36.56
CA PHE A 22 -8.40 21.35 -35.31
C PHE A 22 -8.51 20.44 -34.06
N CYS A 23 -9.39 19.43 -34.09
CA CYS A 23 -9.47 18.42 -33.03
C CYS A 23 -8.24 17.49 -33.00
N ILE A 24 -7.64 17.17 -34.14
CA ILE A 24 -6.42 16.34 -34.21
C ILE A 24 -5.17 17.14 -33.79
N TRP A 25 -5.13 18.45 -34.05
CA TRP A 25 -4.02 19.32 -33.62
C TRP A 25 -4.08 19.70 -32.15
N GLY A 26 -5.27 19.75 -31.55
CA GLY A 26 -5.46 20.00 -30.11
C GLY A 26 -4.97 18.86 -29.19
N VAL A 27 -4.76 17.64 -29.69
CA VAL A 27 -4.29 16.48 -28.95
C VAL A 27 -2.76 16.28 -29.04
N SER A 28 -2.05 17.03 -29.88
CA SER A 28 -0.61 16.81 -30.15
C SER A 28 0.33 17.84 -29.53
N CYS A 29 -0.12 18.62 -28.54
CA CYS A 29 0.78 19.43 -27.69
C CYS A 29 0.98 18.81 -26.31
N THR A 30 1.43 17.55 -26.25
CA THR A 30 2.26 17.12 -25.13
C THR A 30 3.67 17.61 -25.41
N SER A 31 4.01 18.79 -24.88
CA SER A 31 5.38 19.25 -24.82
C SER A 31 6.18 18.19 -24.08
N SER A 32 7.12 17.54 -24.73
CA SER A 32 8.25 16.87 -24.10
C SER A 32 9.14 17.95 -23.47
N GLY A 33 8.62 18.63 -22.46
CA GLY A 33 9.41 19.43 -21.54
C GLY A 33 10.35 18.47 -20.85
N THR A 34 11.64 18.61 -21.04
CA THR A 34 12.67 17.99 -20.19
C THR A 34 12.31 18.37 -18.74
N TYR A 35 11.79 17.39 -17.99
CA TYR A 35 11.42 17.56 -16.58
C TYR A 35 12.70 17.93 -15.82
N LYS A 36 12.85 19.21 -15.47
CA LYS A 36 14.00 19.68 -14.71
C LYS A 36 13.82 19.14 -13.29
N LYS A 37 14.64 18.15 -12.90
CA LYS A 37 14.60 17.55 -11.55
C LYS A 37 14.67 18.65 -10.50
N THR A 38 13.78 18.58 -9.53
CA THR A 38 13.83 19.45 -8.37
C THR A 38 14.98 19.04 -7.44
N GLN A 39 15.45 19.91 -6.55
CA GLN A 39 16.44 19.54 -5.54
C GLN A 39 15.93 18.42 -4.63
N MET A 40 14.63 18.33 -4.43
CA MET A 40 13.99 17.28 -3.66
C MET A 40 14.01 15.93 -4.39
N ASP A 41 13.81 15.91 -5.72
CA ASP A 41 13.98 14.69 -6.53
C ASP A 41 15.43 14.16 -6.48
N ILE A 42 16.40 15.08 -6.43
CA ILE A 42 17.83 14.72 -6.29
C ILE A 42 18.08 14.12 -4.90
N TYR A 43 17.51 14.72 -3.85
CA TYR A 43 17.61 14.17 -2.50
C TYR A 43 17.00 12.77 -2.40
N MET A 44 15.80 12.55 -2.93
CA MET A 44 15.13 11.23 -2.88
C MET A 44 15.97 10.15 -3.58
N GLN A 45 16.50 10.43 -4.76
CA GLN A 45 17.40 9.49 -5.45
C GLN A 45 18.68 9.20 -4.67
N TYR A 46 19.24 10.22 -4.02
CA TYR A 46 20.40 10.05 -3.17
C TYR A 46 20.06 9.22 -1.92
N TYR A 47 18.91 9.47 -1.30
CA TYR A 47 18.43 8.71 -0.15
C TYR A 47 18.30 7.22 -0.48
N ASP A 48 17.63 6.87 -1.57
CA ASP A 48 17.47 5.48 -2.01
C ASP A 48 18.81 4.78 -2.27
N PHE A 49 19.76 5.52 -2.81
CA PHE A 49 21.12 5.00 -3.06
C PHE A 49 21.91 4.73 -1.78
N ILE A 50 21.79 5.58 -0.75
CA ILE A 50 22.68 5.56 0.42
C ILE A 50 22.11 4.79 1.61
N ILE A 51 20.78 4.62 1.68
CA ILE A 51 20.09 4.13 2.89
C ILE A 51 20.55 2.72 3.29
N ASP A 52 20.79 1.83 2.35
CA ASP A 52 21.28 0.47 2.61
C ASP A 52 22.68 0.43 3.23
N SER A 53 23.44 1.51 3.09
CA SER A 53 24.78 1.64 3.68
C SER A 53 24.74 2.16 5.12
N LEU A 54 23.58 2.61 5.60
CA LEU A 54 23.46 3.29 6.87
C LEU A 54 23.83 2.40 8.07
N SER A 55 23.39 1.15 8.06
CA SER A 55 23.73 0.17 9.10
C SER A 55 25.12 -0.44 8.93
N LYS A 56 25.60 -0.59 7.67
CA LYS A 56 26.85 -1.27 7.35
C LYS A 56 28.08 -0.36 7.50
N ASN A 57 27.97 0.88 7.10
CA ASN A 57 29.05 1.86 7.14
C ASN A 57 28.53 3.28 7.37
N PRO A 58 28.08 3.61 8.59
CA PRO A 58 27.52 4.92 8.91
C PRO A 58 28.52 6.06 8.72
N SER A 59 29.83 5.83 8.90
CA SER A 59 30.87 6.84 8.64
C SER A 59 30.95 7.23 7.16
N TYR A 60 30.80 6.28 6.25
CA TYR A 60 30.69 6.55 4.81
C TYR A 60 29.47 7.41 4.51
N VAL A 61 28.31 7.05 5.11
CA VAL A 61 27.08 7.84 4.95
C VAL A 61 27.26 9.28 5.46
N CYS A 62 27.88 9.48 6.64
CA CYS A 62 28.18 10.82 7.18
C CYS A 62 28.98 11.65 6.18
N THR A 63 30.11 11.12 5.68
CA THR A 63 31.02 11.84 4.78
C THR A 63 30.33 12.21 3.46
N ARG A 64 29.60 11.25 2.88
CA ARG A 64 28.90 11.46 1.59
C ARG A 64 27.73 12.42 1.73
N THR A 65 26.93 12.31 2.79
CA THR A 65 25.79 13.19 3.06
C THR A 65 26.24 14.63 3.35
N ALA A 66 27.31 14.82 4.13
CA ALA A 66 27.88 16.14 4.38
C ALA A 66 28.31 16.84 3.08
N ARG A 67 28.89 16.08 2.13
CA ARG A 67 29.26 16.59 0.80
C ARG A 67 28.02 16.97 -0.03
N GLN A 68 26.96 16.17 -0.04
CA GLN A 68 25.72 16.52 -0.75
C GLN A 68 25.06 17.75 -0.13
N MET A 69 25.05 17.82 1.19
CA MET A 69 24.53 18.99 1.93
C MET A 69 25.26 20.28 1.56
N SER A 70 26.58 20.26 1.36
CA SER A 70 27.37 21.45 1.01
C SER A 70 27.09 22.02 -0.40
N VAL A 71 26.50 21.23 -1.29
CA VAL A 71 26.13 21.64 -2.66
C VAL A 71 24.63 21.84 -2.84
N ALA A 72 23.82 21.60 -1.80
CA ALA A 72 22.39 21.82 -1.84
C ALA A 72 22.08 23.32 -1.92
N THR A 73 21.28 23.72 -2.90
CA THR A 73 20.87 25.11 -3.13
C THR A 73 19.47 25.43 -2.59
N ASP A 74 18.70 24.39 -2.29
CA ASP A 74 17.37 24.48 -1.69
C ASP A 74 17.44 24.21 -0.19
N SER A 75 16.85 25.08 0.61
CA SER A 75 16.90 24.98 2.08
C SER A 75 16.19 23.73 2.59
N VAL A 76 15.05 23.35 2.01
CA VAL A 76 14.29 22.16 2.45
C VAL A 76 15.13 20.89 2.18
N ALA A 77 15.70 20.76 0.99
CA ALA A 77 16.59 19.66 0.66
C ALA A 77 17.82 19.61 1.57
N TYR A 78 18.43 20.79 1.90
CA TYR A 78 19.54 20.88 2.85
C TYR A 78 19.17 20.27 4.21
N TYR A 79 18.00 20.60 4.77
CA TYR A 79 17.60 20.08 6.06
C TYR A 79 17.17 18.60 6.02
N HIS A 80 16.68 18.08 4.89
CA HIS A 80 16.51 16.64 4.71
C HIS A 80 17.87 15.91 4.74
N TYR A 81 18.93 16.44 4.10
CA TYR A 81 20.29 15.91 4.25
C TYR A 81 20.78 15.97 5.70
N LEU A 82 20.46 17.03 6.44
CA LEU A 82 20.84 17.18 7.85
C LEU A 82 20.15 16.10 8.72
N VAL A 83 18.89 15.78 8.48
CA VAL A 83 18.19 14.68 9.18
C VAL A 83 18.75 13.33 8.79
N LEU A 84 19.14 13.11 7.52
CA LEU A 84 19.84 11.87 7.12
C LEU A 84 21.21 11.75 7.81
N LEU A 85 21.92 12.86 7.98
CA LEU A 85 23.15 12.92 8.76
C LEU A 85 22.91 12.56 10.23
N ALA A 86 21.82 13.07 10.83
CA ALA A 86 21.41 12.69 12.19
C ALA A 86 21.17 11.19 12.33
N LYS A 87 20.53 10.55 11.32
CA LYS A 87 20.38 9.08 11.27
C LYS A 87 21.74 8.38 11.31
N ALA A 88 22.70 8.84 10.52
CA ALA A 88 24.04 8.25 10.49
C ALA A 88 24.79 8.46 11.84
N TYR A 89 24.67 9.59 12.49
CA TYR A 89 25.21 9.82 13.82
C TYR A 89 24.60 8.86 14.87
N MET A 90 23.30 8.60 14.78
CA MET A 90 22.64 7.64 15.65
C MET A 90 23.20 6.22 15.49
N PHE A 91 23.49 5.78 14.26
CA PHE A 91 24.13 4.49 14.01
C PHE A 91 25.59 4.43 14.49
N LYS A 92 26.27 5.58 14.58
CA LYS A 92 27.60 5.72 15.18
C LYS A 92 27.56 5.84 16.71
N SER A 93 26.37 5.83 17.33
CA SER A 93 26.17 6.12 18.77
C SER A 93 26.59 7.55 19.19
N GLU A 94 26.70 8.49 18.23
CA GLU A 94 26.98 9.91 18.47
C GLU A 94 25.66 10.67 18.75
N MET A 95 25.02 10.38 19.88
CA MET A 95 23.66 10.83 20.18
C MET A 95 23.52 12.35 20.28
N ASP A 96 24.54 13.07 20.82
CA ASP A 96 24.52 14.52 20.94
C ASP A 96 24.54 15.20 19.57
N SER A 97 25.37 14.67 18.63
CA SER A 97 25.41 15.15 17.25
C SER A 97 24.10 14.91 16.51
N ALA A 98 23.49 13.74 16.72
CA ALA A 98 22.18 13.42 16.17
C ALA A 98 21.10 14.38 16.68
N LYS A 99 21.05 14.61 17.99
CA LYS A 99 20.09 15.53 18.63
C LYS A 99 20.26 16.96 18.12
N LEU A 100 21.49 17.49 18.12
CA LEU A 100 21.77 18.83 17.62
C LEU A 100 21.33 19.03 16.16
N SER A 101 21.54 18.01 15.31
CA SER A 101 21.11 18.06 13.90
C SER A 101 19.60 18.10 13.76
N MET A 102 18.87 17.32 14.57
CA MET A 102 17.40 17.32 14.60
C MET A 102 16.85 18.65 15.13
N ASP A 103 17.42 19.21 16.20
CA ASP A 103 16.99 20.47 16.78
C ASP A 103 17.16 21.63 15.78
N ARG A 104 18.28 21.64 15.04
CA ARG A 104 18.50 22.62 13.96
C ARG A 104 17.48 22.49 12.82
N ALA A 105 17.14 21.27 12.44
CA ALA A 105 16.14 21.04 11.41
C ALA A 105 14.73 21.45 11.87
N GLU A 106 14.38 21.22 13.13
CA GLU A 106 13.09 21.65 13.69
C GLU A 106 12.98 23.17 13.76
N VAL A 107 14.02 23.89 14.22
CA VAL A 107 14.04 25.37 14.22
C VAL A 107 13.83 25.94 12.82
N PHE A 108 14.39 25.31 11.79
CA PHE A 108 14.11 25.70 10.41
C PHE A 108 12.63 25.47 10.04
N CYS A 109 12.05 24.32 10.39
CA CYS A 109 10.65 24.03 10.11
C CYS A 109 9.70 25.02 10.81
N ASP A 110 10.01 25.40 12.05
CA ASP A 110 9.22 26.36 12.84
C ASP A 110 9.20 27.76 12.22
N GLY A 111 10.28 28.15 11.51
CA GLY A 111 10.40 29.45 10.82
C GLY A 111 9.97 29.40 9.34
N ALA A 112 9.67 28.24 8.77
CA ALA A 112 9.31 28.09 7.36
C ALA A 112 7.81 28.21 7.12
N GLU A 113 7.43 28.64 5.91
CA GLU A 113 6.02 28.63 5.48
C GLU A 113 5.48 27.18 5.45
N PRO A 114 4.30 26.93 6.04
CA PRO A 114 3.71 25.61 6.07
C PRO A 114 3.52 25.02 4.66
N SER A 115 4.08 23.86 4.44
CA SER A 115 3.95 23.13 3.17
C SER A 115 3.99 21.62 3.37
N SER A 116 3.62 20.85 2.34
CA SER A 116 3.72 19.39 2.40
C SER A 116 5.16 18.89 2.58
N LEU A 117 6.15 19.58 2.00
CA LEU A 117 7.58 19.25 2.16
C LEU A 117 8.08 19.52 3.57
N ILE A 118 7.64 20.61 4.20
CA ILE A 118 7.95 20.90 5.62
C ILE A 118 7.30 19.85 6.53
N ASN A 119 6.08 19.42 6.23
CA ASN A 119 5.46 18.31 6.97
C ASN A 119 6.24 16.99 6.82
N ASP A 120 6.79 16.70 5.64
CA ASP A 120 7.66 15.53 5.43
C ASP A 120 8.92 15.61 6.30
N LEU A 121 9.53 16.79 6.41
CA LEU A 121 10.72 17.01 7.24
C LEU A 121 10.39 16.87 8.74
N TYR A 122 9.29 17.46 9.23
CA TYR A 122 8.81 17.21 10.60
C TYR A 122 8.57 15.73 10.89
N ALA A 123 7.97 15.00 9.94
CA ALA A 123 7.74 13.57 10.10
C ALA A 123 9.05 12.79 10.29
N GLU A 124 10.10 13.14 9.53
CA GLU A 124 11.42 12.52 9.68
C GLU A 124 12.07 12.86 11.03
N ILE A 125 12.01 14.14 11.45
CA ILE A 125 12.56 14.60 12.73
C ILE A 125 11.90 13.85 13.88
N TYR A 126 10.56 13.81 13.94
CA TYR A 126 9.83 13.15 15.02
C TYR A 126 9.98 11.63 15.01
N ASN A 127 10.08 11.00 13.83
CA ASN A 127 10.41 9.58 13.74
C ASN A 127 11.80 9.28 14.31
N MET A 128 12.78 10.12 14.03
CA MET A 128 14.13 10.00 14.59
C MET A 128 14.16 10.22 16.09
N ARG A 129 13.45 11.23 16.59
CA ARG A 129 13.31 11.46 18.05
C ARG A 129 12.66 10.28 18.76
N GLY A 130 11.65 9.67 18.14
CA GLY A 130 11.04 8.43 18.65
C GLY A 130 12.08 7.32 18.81
N ASN A 131 12.92 7.09 17.80
CA ASN A 131 13.99 6.10 17.86
C ASN A 131 15.04 6.41 18.95
N VAL A 132 15.38 7.68 19.15
CA VAL A 132 16.27 8.09 20.25
C VAL A 132 15.63 7.80 21.60
N CYS A 133 14.35 8.15 21.78
CA CYS A 133 13.61 7.85 23.01
C CYS A 133 13.57 6.34 23.30
N VAL A 134 13.35 5.50 22.29
CA VAL A 134 13.38 4.01 22.44
C VAL A 134 14.76 3.56 22.96
N ARG A 135 15.87 4.06 22.39
CA ARG A 135 17.23 3.70 22.83
C ARG A 135 17.54 4.16 24.24
N GLN A 136 16.91 5.25 24.69
CA GLN A 136 17.07 5.79 26.04
C GLN A 136 16.09 5.18 27.07
N GLY A 137 15.24 4.23 26.65
CA GLY A 137 14.21 3.64 27.52
C GLY A 137 13.02 4.56 27.82
N LEU A 138 12.91 5.70 27.15
CA LEU A 138 11.83 6.67 27.32
C LEU A 138 10.60 6.26 26.49
N THR A 139 9.95 5.17 26.87
CA THR A 139 8.91 4.51 26.07
C THR A 139 7.70 5.38 25.82
N ASP A 140 7.15 6.08 26.82
CA ASP A 140 6.00 6.98 26.64
C ASP A 140 6.32 8.15 25.72
N SER A 141 7.51 8.71 25.84
CA SER A 141 7.98 9.79 24.95
C SER A 141 8.13 9.31 23.51
N SER A 142 8.52 8.04 23.30
CA SER A 142 8.63 7.46 21.97
C SER A 142 7.27 7.36 21.27
N VAL A 143 6.21 6.96 22.00
CA VAL A 143 4.83 6.94 21.47
C VAL A 143 4.41 8.33 21.00
N VAL A 144 4.64 9.37 21.81
CA VAL A 144 4.29 10.75 21.43
C VAL A 144 5.04 11.20 20.17
N CYS A 145 6.34 10.89 20.09
CA CYS A 145 7.14 11.25 18.93
C CYS A 145 6.68 10.53 17.66
N PHE A 146 6.47 9.23 17.71
CA PHE A 146 6.00 8.48 16.54
C PHE A 146 4.58 8.85 16.13
N GLN A 147 3.69 9.20 17.08
CA GLN A 147 2.37 9.72 16.76
C GLN A 147 2.46 11.04 15.98
N LYS A 148 3.29 11.99 16.45
CA LYS A 148 3.55 13.23 15.72
C LYS A 148 4.14 12.97 14.33
N ALA A 149 5.10 12.06 14.22
CA ALA A 149 5.69 11.68 12.94
C ALA A 149 4.62 11.18 11.96
N PHE A 150 3.71 10.33 12.44
CA PHE A 150 2.60 9.82 11.64
C PHE A 150 1.64 10.94 11.19
N ASP A 151 1.25 11.83 12.10
CA ASP A 151 0.32 12.93 11.81
C ASP A 151 0.89 13.93 10.81
N TYR A 152 2.20 14.24 10.90
CA TYR A 152 2.89 15.07 9.92
C TYR A 152 3.04 14.35 8.57
N ARG A 153 3.35 13.04 8.55
CA ARG A 153 3.47 12.27 7.31
C ARG A 153 2.15 12.19 6.54
N LEU A 154 1.01 12.14 7.23
CA LEU A 154 -0.31 12.21 6.58
C LEU A 154 -0.57 13.54 5.86
N LYS A 155 0.03 14.64 6.33
CA LYS A 155 -0.07 15.99 5.74
C LYS A 155 1.04 16.27 4.72
N GLY A 156 2.04 15.40 4.65
CA GLY A 156 3.17 15.50 3.74
C GLY A 156 2.84 15.09 2.31
N SER A 157 3.82 15.26 1.44
CA SER A 157 3.76 14.84 0.03
C SER A 157 4.13 13.37 -0.18
N ASN A 158 5.01 12.83 0.66
CA ASN A 158 5.51 11.47 0.57
C ASN A 158 4.83 10.57 1.60
N ARG A 159 4.02 9.62 1.14
CA ARG A 159 3.31 8.66 1.99
C ARG A 159 4.00 7.30 2.09
N ASP A 160 5.11 7.10 1.37
CA ASP A 160 5.77 5.78 1.25
C ASP A 160 6.27 5.24 2.60
N MET A 161 6.59 6.14 3.56
CA MET A 161 7.08 5.77 4.89
C MET A 161 5.96 5.56 5.94
N LEU A 162 4.67 5.61 5.56
CA LEU A 162 3.57 5.42 6.52
C LEU A 162 3.57 4.04 7.16
N HIS A 163 3.95 3.00 6.42
CA HIS A 163 4.04 1.64 6.96
C HIS A 163 5.14 1.54 8.03
N ASP A 164 6.34 2.09 7.80
CA ASP A 164 7.46 2.06 8.76
C ASP A 164 7.14 2.83 10.04
N ILE A 165 6.58 4.05 9.92
CA ILE A 165 6.18 4.85 11.08
C ILE A 165 5.08 4.12 11.87
N SER A 166 4.17 3.44 11.19
CA SER A 166 3.11 2.64 11.85
C SER A 166 3.70 1.45 12.60
N ILE A 167 4.75 0.79 12.07
CA ILE A 167 5.48 -0.28 12.76
C ILE A 167 6.16 0.28 14.02
N ASN A 168 6.91 1.39 13.89
CA ASN A 168 7.59 2.02 15.02
C ASN A 168 6.61 2.41 16.13
N LEU A 169 5.43 2.92 15.76
CA LEU A 169 4.39 3.28 16.72
C LEU A 169 3.77 2.04 17.37
N ALA A 170 3.59 0.96 16.61
CA ALA A 170 3.13 -0.32 17.14
C ALA A 170 4.12 -0.89 18.16
N ASP A 171 5.42 -0.91 17.83
CA ASP A 171 6.49 -1.35 18.73
C ASP A 171 6.52 -0.52 20.03
N ALA A 172 6.35 0.80 19.91
CA ALA A 172 6.32 1.68 21.08
C ALA A 172 5.12 1.38 21.99
N PHE A 173 3.93 1.12 21.43
CA PHE A 173 2.77 0.72 22.21
C PHE A 173 2.95 -0.65 22.88
N VAL A 174 3.55 -1.61 22.18
CA VAL A 174 3.85 -2.93 22.77
C VAL A 174 4.82 -2.80 23.96
N ARG A 175 5.86 -1.97 23.83
CA ARG A 175 6.82 -1.71 24.92
C ARG A 175 6.19 -1.02 26.14
N THR A 176 5.10 -0.27 25.95
CA THR A 176 4.33 0.33 27.05
C THR A 176 3.23 -0.60 27.58
N GLY A 177 3.15 -1.85 27.11
CA GLY A 177 2.14 -2.83 27.52
C GLY A 177 0.75 -2.63 26.92
N HIS A 178 0.59 -1.70 25.96
CA HIS A 178 -0.68 -1.45 25.27
C HIS A 178 -0.78 -2.34 24.03
N TYR A 179 -0.95 -3.64 24.25
CA TYR A 179 -0.96 -4.65 23.18
C TYR A 179 -2.12 -4.47 22.18
N ASP A 180 -3.28 -4.00 22.63
CA ASP A 180 -4.43 -3.67 21.79
C ASP A 180 -4.10 -2.61 20.74
N LYS A 181 -3.46 -1.51 21.17
CA LYS A 181 -2.99 -0.43 20.29
C LYS A 181 -1.84 -0.88 19.41
N GLY A 182 -0.90 -1.67 19.95
CA GLY A 182 0.19 -2.26 19.18
C GLY A 182 -0.33 -3.09 18.01
N ALA A 183 -1.24 -4.05 18.28
CA ALA A 183 -1.87 -4.86 17.24
C ALA A 183 -2.63 -4.02 16.21
N MET A 184 -3.37 -2.99 16.65
CA MET A 184 -4.08 -2.06 15.75
C MET A 184 -3.11 -1.36 14.79
N TRP A 185 -1.98 -0.84 15.30
CA TRP A 185 -1.01 -0.14 14.48
C TRP A 185 -0.23 -1.05 13.53
N TYR A 186 0.11 -2.29 13.93
CA TYR A 186 0.68 -3.28 13.01
C TYR A 186 -0.29 -3.63 11.87
N ARG A 187 -1.59 -3.79 12.16
CA ARG A 187 -2.60 -4.02 11.11
C ARG A 187 -2.75 -2.83 10.18
N LYS A 188 -2.66 -1.61 10.74
CA LYS A 188 -2.64 -0.39 9.94
C LYS A 188 -1.41 -0.34 9.05
N ALA A 189 -0.24 -0.73 9.56
CA ALA A 189 0.98 -0.90 8.77
C ALA A 189 0.78 -1.90 7.62
N LEU A 190 0.14 -3.04 7.88
CA LEU A 190 -0.17 -4.04 6.86
C LEU A 190 -1.10 -3.48 5.77
N SER A 191 -2.13 -2.70 6.15
CA SER A 191 -3.00 -2.01 5.21
C SER A 191 -2.24 -1.00 4.34
N TYR A 192 -1.24 -0.29 4.91
CA TYR A 192 -0.35 0.56 4.12
C TYR A 192 0.58 -0.25 3.21
N CYS A 193 1.09 -1.40 3.67
CA CYS A 193 1.86 -2.30 2.80
C CYS A 193 1.07 -2.71 1.56
N ASP A 194 -0.24 -3.00 1.70
CA ASP A 194 -1.11 -3.35 0.58
C ASP A 194 -1.36 -2.15 -0.35
N SER A 195 -1.70 -0.98 0.20
CA SER A 195 -2.00 0.22 -0.58
C SER A 195 -0.78 0.78 -1.33
N LEU A 196 0.40 0.69 -0.73
CA LEU A 196 1.68 1.13 -1.30
C LEU A 196 2.38 0.02 -2.11
N LYS A 197 1.77 -1.17 -2.21
CA LYS A 197 2.32 -2.33 -2.92
C LYS A 197 3.73 -2.72 -2.45
N ILE A 198 3.97 -2.62 -1.12
CA ILE A 198 5.24 -3.05 -0.53
C ILE A 198 5.45 -4.54 -0.79
N PRO A 199 6.61 -4.94 -1.31
CA PRO A 199 6.93 -6.34 -1.58
C PRO A 199 6.78 -7.22 -0.33
N GLU A 200 6.35 -8.46 -0.53
CA GLU A 200 6.08 -9.40 0.57
C GLU A 200 7.31 -9.66 1.45
N GLU A 201 8.50 -9.68 0.85
CA GLU A 201 9.77 -9.85 1.57
C GLU A 201 10.09 -8.71 2.55
N LYS A 202 9.51 -7.53 2.38
CA LYS A 202 9.68 -6.37 3.28
C LYS A 202 8.62 -6.30 4.37
N ARG A 203 7.66 -7.25 4.41
CA ARG A 203 6.57 -7.28 5.40
C ARG A 203 6.90 -8.07 6.67
N PHE A 204 8.08 -8.71 6.70
CA PHE A 204 8.52 -9.49 7.87
C PHE A 204 8.35 -8.74 9.20
N PRO A 205 8.75 -7.44 9.36
CA PRO A 205 8.61 -6.74 10.63
C PRO A 205 7.16 -6.66 11.12
N VAL A 206 6.19 -6.52 10.21
CA VAL A 206 4.76 -6.47 10.57
C VAL A 206 4.26 -7.83 11.03
N TYR A 207 4.56 -8.90 10.30
CA TYR A 207 4.16 -10.26 10.67
C TYR A 207 4.80 -10.69 11.98
N TYR A 208 6.09 -10.41 12.12
CA TYR A 208 6.82 -10.65 13.35
C TYR A 208 6.22 -9.90 14.54
N GLY A 209 5.96 -8.60 14.40
CA GLY A 209 5.37 -7.79 15.47
C GLY A 209 3.99 -8.29 15.89
N LEU A 210 3.13 -8.66 14.94
CA LEU A 210 1.83 -9.28 15.25
C LEU A 210 2.01 -10.64 15.96
N ALA A 211 2.91 -11.49 15.49
CA ALA A 211 3.19 -12.76 16.15
C ALA A 211 3.65 -12.57 17.60
N GLN A 212 4.50 -11.55 17.86
CA GLN A 212 4.96 -11.23 19.22
C GLN A 212 3.80 -10.77 20.11
N VAL A 213 2.96 -9.84 19.64
CA VAL A 213 1.79 -9.38 20.41
C VAL A 213 0.87 -10.56 20.77
N TYR A 214 0.59 -11.45 19.82
CA TYR A 214 -0.26 -12.61 20.09
C TYR A 214 0.41 -13.62 21.02
N MET A 215 1.74 -13.76 20.96
CA MET A 215 2.50 -14.60 21.87
C MET A 215 2.41 -14.06 23.30
N GLU A 216 2.64 -12.76 23.52
CA GLU A 216 2.53 -12.11 24.83
C GLU A 216 1.13 -12.30 25.45
N LEU A 217 0.10 -12.20 24.62
CA LEU A 217 -1.29 -12.43 25.02
C LEU A 217 -1.68 -13.91 25.09
N ARG A 218 -0.74 -14.83 24.83
CA ARG A 218 -0.97 -16.29 24.81
C ARG A 218 -2.09 -16.72 23.85
N ASP A 219 -2.30 -15.98 22.76
CA ASP A 219 -3.15 -16.38 21.65
C ASP A 219 -2.30 -17.10 20.59
N PHE A 220 -1.97 -18.34 20.89
CA PHE A 220 -1.03 -19.12 20.07
C PHE A 220 -1.56 -19.46 18.68
N THR A 221 -2.86 -19.48 18.48
CA THR A 221 -3.45 -19.70 17.14
C THR A 221 -3.13 -18.53 16.20
N SER A 222 -3.36 -17.31 16.66
CA SER A 222 -3.03 -16.11 15.88
C SER A 222 -1.51 -15.92 15.77
N CYS A 223 -0.77 -16.23 16.82
CA CYS A 223 0.69 -16.21 16.81
C CYS A 223 1.26 -17.14 15.73
N ASP A 224 0.80 -18.38 15.65
CA ASP A 224 1.22 -19.36 14.64
C ASP A 224 0.92 -18.88 13.23
N HIS A 225 -0.28 -18.35 12.99
CA HIS A 225 -0.66 -17.80 11.70
C HIS A 225 0.33 -16.74 11.19
N TYR A 226 0.72 -15.79 12.04
CA TYR A 226 1.66 -14.74 11.62
C TYR A 226 3.09 -15.24 11.48
N TYR A 227 3.53 -16.20 12.31
CA TYR A 227 4.82 -16.87 12.08
C TYR A 227 4.86 -17.67 10.80
N GLU A 228 3.76 -18.29 10.38
CA GLU A 228 3.67 -18.99 9.09
C GLU A 228 3.76 -18.01 7.91
N LEU A 229 3.13 -16.83 8.03
CA LEU A 229 3.29 -15.77 7.01
C LEU A 229 4.75 -15.29 6.93
N ALA A 230 5.39 -15.06 8.08
CA ALA A 230 6.81 -14.70 8.14
C ALA A 230 7.71 -15.78 7.53
N ALA A 231 7.44 -17.06 7.84
CA ALA A 231 8.21 -18.20 7.35
C ALA A 231 8.29 -18.31 5.84
N ARG A 232 7.28 -17.84 5.10
CA ARG A 232 7.26 -17.88 3.62
C ARG A 232 8.43 -17.09 3.00
N GLN A 233 8.98 -16.15 3.73
CA GLN A 233 10.10 -15.30 3.27
C GLN A 233 11.43 -15.65 3.97
N TYR A 234 11.48 -16.75 4.74
CA TYR A 234 12.64 -17.11 5.57
C TYR A 234 13.97 -17.12 4.80
N ASP A 235 13.98 -17.68 3.59
CA ASP A 235 15.20 -17.79 2.79
C ASP A 235 15.76 -16.41 2.36
N LYS A 236 14.88 -15.41 2.22
CA LYS A 236 15.24 -14.03 1.84
C LYS A 236 15.61 -13.14 3.04
N MET A 237 15.36 -13.59 4.26
CA MET A 237 15.68 -12.84 5.47
C MET A 237 17.19 -12.68 5.64
N LEU A 238 17.59 -11.54 6.19
CA LEU A 238 18.95 -11.32 6.66
C LEU A 238 19.30 -12.28 7.83
N PRO A 239 20.58 -12.58 8.07
CA PRO A 239 20.98 -13.47 9.17
C PRO A 239 20.38 -13.08 10.52
N PHE A 240 20.38 -11.78 10.85
CA PHE A 240 19.79 -11.26 12.07
C PHE A 240 18.26 -11.47 12.13
N GLU A 241 17.55 -11.27 11.02
CA GLU A 241 16.10 -11.51 10.94
C GLU A 241 15.77 -13.01 11.10
N LYS A 242 16.58 -13.88 10.48
CA LYS A 242 16.45 -15.34 10.65
C LYS A 242 16.63 -15.75 12.11
N HIS A 243 17.61 -15.17 12.79
CA HIS A 243 17.82 -15.41 14.21
C HIS A 243 16.61 -14.95 15.03
N ILE A 244 16.12 -13.72 14.83
CA ILE A 244 14.93 -13.20 15.49
C ILE A 244 13.74 -14.15 15.28
N TYR A 245 13.51 -14.60 14.03
CA TYR A 245 12.44 -15.54 13.72
C TYR A 245 12.60 -16.85 14.50
N LEU A 246 13.77 -17.49 14.45
CA LEU A 246 14.02 -18.79 15.09
C LEU A 246 13.93 -18.70 16.61
N ASN A 247 14.57 -17.69 17.20
CA ASN A 247 14.61 -17.50 18.65
C ASN A 247 13.20 -17.25 19.22
N ASN A 248 12.44 -16.36 18.59
CA ASN A 248 11.11 -16.03 19.08
C ASN A 248 10.05 -17.10 18.72
N ARG A 249 10.28 -17.85 17.66
CA ARG A 249 9.46 -19.05 17.41
C ARG A 249 9.71 -20.10 18.50
N GLY A 250 10.96 -20.26 18.95
CA GLY A 250 11.31 -21.06 20.13
C GLY A 250 10.59 -20.59 21.40
N ASN A 251 10.59 -19.28 21.66
CA ASN A 251 9.84 -18.67 22.77
C ASN A 251 8.34 -18.97 22.70
N SER A 252 7.75 -18.95 21.51
CA SER A 252 6.33 -19.27 21.33
C SER A 252 5.99 -20.71 21.74
N TYR A 253 6.87 -21.67 21.47
CA TYR A 253 6.75 -23.05 21.96
C TYR A 253 7.04 -23.16 23.44
N TYR A 254 8.03 -22.44 23.96
CA TYR A 254 8.35 -22.37 25.39
C TYR A 254 7.13 -21.90 26.20
N PHE A 255 6.46 -20.81 25.81
CA PHE A 255 5.29 -20.28 26.54
C PHE A 255 4.05 -21.20 26.52
N ARG A 256 3.99 -22.15 25.61
CA ARG A 256 2.93 -23.18 25.58
C ARG A 256 3.38 -24.51 26.20
N ALA A 257 4.55 -24.52 26.88
CA ALA A 257 5.18 -25.68 27.51
C ALA A 257 5.52 -26.83 26.53
N ASP A 258 5.66 -26.53 25.24
CA ASP A 258 6.14 -27.47 24.23
C ASP A 258 7.69 -27.37 24.12
N TYR A 259 8.36 -27.84 25.17
CA TYR A 259 9.80 -27.72 25.29
C TYR A 259 10.61 -28.47 24.22
N PRO A 260 10.20 -29.65 23.72
CA PRO A 260 10.91 -30.30 22.63
C PRO A 260 11.00 -29.44 21.37
N ASN A 261 9.88 -28.83 20.94
CA ASN A 261 9.86 -27.93 19.79
C ASN A 261 10.63 -26.62 20.09
N ALA A 262 10.52 -26.08 21.30
CA ALA A 262 11.30 -24.91 21.71
C ALA A 262 12.81 -25.18 21.58
N LEU A 263 13.32 -26.32 22.09
CA LEU A 263 14.73 -26.71 21.96
C LEU A 263 15.17 -26.85 20.50
N GLU A 264 14.32 -27.38 19.60
CA GLU A 264 14.65 -27.51 18.20
C GLU A 264 14.91 -26.14 17.58
N PHE A 265 14.01 -25.17 17.82
CA PHE A 265 14.13 -23.82 17.28
C PHE A 265 15.31 -23.06 17.90
N PHE A 266 15.54 -23.16 19.19
CA PHE A 266 16.69 -22.53 19.85
C PHE A 266 18.04 -23.13 19.37
N ARG A 267 18.12 -24.44 19.13
CA ARG A 267 19.32 -25.06 18.55
C ARG A 267 19.61 -24.56 17.14
N LYS A 268 18.56 -24.40 16.28
CA LYS A 268 18.71 -23.80 14.96
C LYS A 268 19.17 -22.34 15.06
N SER A 269 18.61 -21.59 16.01
CA SER A 269 18.98 -20.20 16.30
C SER A 269 20.43 -20.09 16.74
N LEU A 270 20.89 -20.94 17.67
CA LEU A 270 22.26 -20.99 18.17
C LEU A 270 23.26 -21.32 17.04
N LEU A 271 22.93 -22.33 16.23
CA LEU A 271 23.79 -22.72 15.10
C LEU A 271 23.95 -21.56 14.10
N LEU A 272 22.86 -20.84 13.84
CA LEU A 272 22.89 -19.66 12.96
C LEU A 272 23.75 -18.55 13.58
N ALA A 273 23.53 -18.18 14.86
CA ALA A 273 24.29 -17.12 15.52
C ALA A 273 25.80 -17.40 15.51
N ARG A 274 26.21 -18.66 15.82
CA ARG A 274 27.61 -19.10 15.77
C ARG A 274 28.27 -19.04 14.40
N SER A 275 27.45 -18.98 13.33
CA SER A 275 27.98 -18.86 11.95
C SER A 275 28.36 -17.42 11.58
N TYR A 276 28.05 -16.43 12.43
CA TYR A 276 28.28 -15.01 12.18
C TYR A 276 28.99 -14.35 13.38
N PRO A 277 30.25 -13.90 13.23
CA PRO A 277 31.03 -13.33 14.35
C PRO A 277 30.44 -12.07 14.98
N ASP A 278 29.60 -11.35 14.27
CA ASP A 278 28.91 -10.14 14.71
C ASP A 278 27.61 -10.42 15.51
N MET A 279 27.22 -11.69 15.67
CA MET A 279 26.02 -12.11 16.38
C MET A 279 26.32 -12.74 17.77
N ILE A 280 27.36 -12.26 18.46
CA ILE A 280 27.76 -12.80 19.76
C ILE A 280 26.72 -12.58 20.87
N PHE A 281 25.98 -11.45 20.80
CA PHE A 281 24.89 -11.20 21.74
C PHE A 281 23.74 -12.20 21.54
N GLU A 282 23.38 -12.46 20.31
CA GLU A 282 22.34 -13.40 19.88
C GLU A 282 22.71 -14.85 20.25
N GLU A 283 23.97 -15.20 20.15
CA GLU A 283 24.48 -16.49 20.57
C GLU A 283 24.22 -16.70 22.06
N HIS A 284 24.71 -15.79 22.92
CA HIS A 284 24.56 -15.91 24.37
C HIS A 284 23.11 -15.77 24.85
N LEU A 285 22.28 -14.97 24.16
CA LEU A 285 20.83 -14.88 24.40
C LEU A 285 20.16 -16.25 24.16
N THR A 286 20.53 -16.91 23.06
CA THR A 286 19.97 -18.24 22.75
C THR A 286 20.47 -19.32 23.70
N GLU A 287 21.71 -19.25 24.13
CA GLU A 287 22.25 -20.14 25.20
C GLU A 287 21.47 -20.01 26.51
N MET A 288 21.12 -18.78 26.89
CA MET A 288 20.29 -18.52 28.05
C MET A 288 18.87 -19.12 27.90
N ASN A 289 18.23 -18.99 26.73
CA ASN A 289 16.93 -19.62 26.47
C ASN A 289 16.99 -21.15 26.48
N LEU A 290 18.08 -21.75 25.98
CA LEU A 290 18.32 -23.18 26.10
C LEU A 290 18.47 -23.61 27.56
N GLY A 291 19.23 -22.85 28.35
CA GLY A 291 19.40 -23.09 29.79
C GLY A 291 18.07 -23.11 30.53
N GLU A 292 17.22 -22.13 30.33
CA GLU A 292 15.87 -22.06 30.91
C GLU A 292 15.01 -23.26 30.48
N THR A 293 15.02 -23.60 29.20
CA THR A 293 14.21 -24.70 28.68
C THR A 293 14.66 -26.03 29.30
N PHE A 294 15.96 -26.24 29.47
CA PHE A 294 16.49 -27.43 30.17
C PHE A 294 16.14 -27.45 31.66
N LEU A 295 16.10 -26.29 32.35
CA LEU A 295 15.61 -26.21 33.75
C LEU A 295 14.16 -26.71 33.84
N LEU A 296 13.28 -26.28 32.93
CA LEU A 296 11.88 -26.71 32.93
C LEU A 296 11.71 -28.20 32.60
N MET A 297 12.62 -28.77 31.81
CA MET A 297 12.68 -30.20 31.54
C MET A 297 13.39 -31.01 32.64
N ASN A 298 13.81 -30.38 33.74
CA ASN A 298 14.54 -30.98 34.83
C ASN A 298 15.91 -31.60 34.41
N GLN A 299 16.52 -31.07 33.35
CA GLN A 299 17.85 -31.49 32.86
C GLN A 299 18.92 -30.54 33.39
N VAL A 300 19.20 -30.70 34.71
CA VAL A 300 19.98 -29.74 35.51
C VAL A 300 21.41 -29.54 34.98
N ASP A 301 22.09 -30.61 34.55
CA ASP A 301 23.46 -30.51 34.02
C ASP A 301 23.51 -29.72 32.69
N SER A 302 22.56 -29.98 31.78
CA SER A 302 22.46 -29.23 30.52
C SER A 302 22.14 -27.76 30.78
N ALA A 303 21.23 -27.48 31.72
CA ALA A 303 20.90 -26.13 32.13
C ALA A 303 22.12 -25.39 32.69
N ALA A 304 22.83 -26.02 33.61
CA ALA A 304 24.06 -25.46 34.19
C ALA A 304 25.11 -25.15 33.12
N TYR A 305 25.30 -26.06 32.17
CA TYR A 305 26.24 -25.85 31.07
C TYR A 305 25.92 -24.57 30.26
N TYR A 306 24.69 -24.44 29.77
CA TYR A 306 24.31 -23.30 28.92
C TYR A 306 24.26 -21.98 29.71
N LEU A 307 23.76 -21.96 30.95
CA LEU A 307 23.73 -20.77 31.79
C LEU A 307 25.12 -20.27 32.18
N ASN A 308 26.08 -21.19 32.37
CA ASN A 308 27.45 -20.79 32.62
C ASN A 308 28.14 -20.21 31.39
N LEU A 309 27.86 -20.73 30.16
CA LEU A 309 28.43 -20.20 28.93
C LEU A 309 28.09 -18.73 28.73
N CYS A 310 26.84 -18.33 28.96
CA CYS A 310 26.40 -16.95 28.72
C CYS A 310 26.66 -15.99 29.89
N SER A 311 26.95 -16.52 31.10
CA SER A 311 27.06 -15.73 32.34
C SER A 311 28.13 -14.65 32.26
N ASP A 312 29.36 -15.02 31.89
CA ASP A 312 30.49 -14.09 31.86
C ASP A 312 30.31 -13.00 30.84
N PHE A 313 29.72 -13.33 29.69
CA PHE A 313 29.39 -12.36 28.63
C PHE A 313 28.42 -11.30 29.14
N PHE A 314 27.24 -11.70 29.66
CA PHE A 314 26.22 -10.73 30.10
C PHE A 314 26.69 -9.87 31.26
N ARG A 315 27.55 -10.41 32.15
CA ARG A 315 28.18 -9.63 33.22
C ARG A 315 29.18 -8.62 32.67
N SER A 316 29.95 -8.99 31.64
CA SER A 316 30.94 -8.08 31.02
C SER A 316 30.33 -6.89 30.30
N ILE A 317 29.14 -7.05 29.73
CA ILE A 317 28.42 -5.97 28.99
C ILE A 317 27.43 -5.22 29.89
N GLU A 318 27.25 -5.63 31.14
CA GLU A 318 26.36 -5.00 32.14
C GLU A 318 24.92 -4.78 31.66
N ASN A 319 24.38 -5.68 30.79
CA ASN A 319 23.03 -5.57 30.27
C ASN A 319 22.01 -5.94 31.36
N GLN A 320 21.35 -4.93 31.91
CA GLN A 320 20.43 -5.05 33.05
C GLN A 320 19.29 -6.05 32.82
N THR A 321 18.70 -6.02 31.64
CA THR A 321 17.57 -6.90 31.26
C THR A 321 18.04 -8.37 31.15
N ALA A 322 19.17 -8.62 30.48
CA ALA A 322 19.71 -9.95 30.33
C ALA A 322 20.18 -10.51 31.71
N LEU A 323 20.80 -9.68 32.54
CA LEU A 323 21.21 -10.05 33.88
C LEU A 323 20.03 -10.36 34.79
N TYR A 324 18.93 -9.58 34.71
CA TYR A 324 17.71 -9.90 35.43
C TYR A 324 17.21 -11.32 35.08
N TYR A 325 17.19 -11.65 33.78
CA TYR A 325 16.71 -12.93 33.30
C TYR A 325 17.66 -14.07 33.68
N LEU A 326 18.96 -13.87 33.49
CA LEU A 326 19.99 -14.84 33.89
C LEU A 326 19.96 -15.13 35.41
N ASP A 327 19.93 -14.10 36.27
CA ASP A 327 19.88 -14.27 37.71
C ASP A 327 18.63 -15.03 38.15
N THR A 328 17.50 -14.80 37.46
CA THR A 328 16.25 -15.54 37.67
C THR A 328 16.45 -17.05 37.44
N GLN A 329 17.09 -17.40 36.33
CA GLN A 329 17.36 -18.81 36.00
C GLN A 329 18.39 -19.44 36.91
N LEU A 330 19.42 -18.69 37.36
CA LEU A 330 20.42 -19.16 38.29
C LEU A 330 19.84 -19.40 39.70
N ILE A 331 18.79 -18.71 40.12
CA ILE A 331 18.04 -19.01 41.35
C ILE A 331 17.39 -20.40 41.22
N GLU A 332 16.65 -20.67 40.15
CA GLU A 332 16.00 -21.96 39.94
C GLU A 332 17.03 -23.10 39.76
N LEU A 333 18.14 -22.85 39.07
CA LEU A 333 19.23 -23.82 38.96
C LEU A 333 19.73 -24.26 40.34
N ALA A 334 19.97 -23.30 41.24
CA ALA A 334 20.41 -23.60 42.59
C ALA A 334 19.35 -24.40 43.37
N LEU A 335 18.07 -24.13 43.20
CA LEU A 335 16.98 -24.91 43.80
C LEU A 335 16.96 -26.34 43.27
N LYS A 336 17.06 -26.53 41.95
CA LYS A 336 17.13 -27.85 41.31
C LYS A 336 18.37 -28.67 41.75
N GLN A 337 19.43 -27.98 42.15
CA GLN A 337 20.63 -28.59 42.73
C GLN A 337 20.51 -28.84 44.25
N ASN A 338 19.33 -28.63 44.85
CA ASN A 338 19.07 -28.73 46.29
C ASN A 338 20.00 -27.83 47.14
N ASN A 339 20.45 -26.70 46.60
CA ASN A 339 21.34 -25.76 47.26
C ASN A 339 20.61 -24.46 47.65
N LEU A 340 19.81 -24.53 48.72
CA LEU A 340 19.04 -23.39 49.24
C LEU A 340 19.91 -22.21 49.66
N SER A 341 21.14 -22.46 50.16
CA SER A 341 22.06 -21.37 50.52
C SER A 341 22.55 -20.60 49.31
N LEU A 342 22.84 -21.28 48.20
CA LEU A 342 23.23 -20.66 46.96
C LEU A 342 22.03 -19.92 46.32
N ALA A 343 20.83 -20.51 46.35
CA ALA A 343 19.61 -19.87 45.86
C ALA A 343 19.35 -18.55 46.60
N ARG A 344 19.47 -18.55 47.94
CA ARG A 344 19.35 -17.34 48.78
C ARG A 344 20.37 -16.27 48.41
N LYS A 345 21.64 -16.67 48.21
CA LYS A 345 22.71 -15.77 47.79
C LYS A 345 22.38 -15.14 46.43
N ARG A 346 22.02 -15.96 45.42
CA ARG A 346 21.65 -15.50 44.10
C ARG A 346 20.45 -14.52 44.11
N MET A 347 19.44 -14.82 44.94
CA MET A 347 18.28 -13.95 45.11
C MET A 347 18.68 -12.59 45.72
N SER A 348 19.57 -12.54 46.69
CA SER A 348 20.02 -11.29 47.34
C SER A 348 20.94 -10.44 46.46
N GLU A 349 21.63 -11.04 45.49
CA GLU A 349 22.56 -10.40 44.57
C GLU A 349 21.89 -10.07 43.21
N ALA A 350 20.66 -10.57 42.98
CA ALA A 350 19.95 -10.43 41.69
C ALA A 350 19.62 -8.99 41.35
N ILE A 351 19.88 -8.62 40.11
CA ILE A 351 19.61 -7.28 39.58
C ILE A 351 18.10 -7.04 39.47
N GLN A 352 17.69 -5.80 39.77
CA GLN A 352 16.32 -5.34 39.64
C GLN A 352 16.30 -4.06 38.78
N PRO A 353 16.03 -4.17 37.47
CA PRO A 353 15.86 -3.01 36.60
C PRO A 353 14.61 -2.18 36.95
N ASP A 354 14.59 -0.91 36.55
CA ASP A 354 13.43 -0.02 36.74
C ASP A 354 12.17 -0.54 36.04
N PHE A 355 12.34 -1.17 34.90
CA PHE A 355 11.24 -1.80 34.14
C PHE A 355 11.56 -3.26 33.84
N VAL A 356 10.60 -4.15 34.12
CA VAL A 356 10.66 -5.58 33.82
C VAL A 356 9.38 -5.98 33.09
N GLU A 357 9.52 -6.66 31.97
CA GLU A 357 8.38 -7.19 31.23
C GLU A 357 7.55 -8.18 32.08
N PRO A 358 6.20 -8.13 32.01
CA PRO A 358 5.32 -8.95 32.84
C PRO A 358 5.63 -10.47 32.79
N ASN A 359 5.95 -10.99 31.61
CA ASN A 359 6.30 -12.41 31.47
C ASN A 359 7.61 -12.77 32.19
N MET A 360 8.62 -11.90 32.15
CA MET A 360 9.88 -12.11 32.90
C MET A 360 9.65 -12.01 34.40
N GLN A 361 8.81 -11.06 34.84
CA GLN A 361 8.42 -10.94 36.24
C GLN A 361 7.66 -12.20 36.72
N HIS A 362 6.75 -12.71 35.88
CA HIS A 362 6.00 -13.94 36.17
C HIS A 362 6.93 -15.15 36.36
N ILE A 363 7.97 -15.28 35.52
CA ILE A 363 8.98 -16.37 35.66
C ILE A 363 9.73 -16.23 36.98
N ARG A 364 10.23 -15.03 37.32
CA ARG A 364 10.94 -14.79 38.58
C ARG A 364 10.05 -15.07 39.79
N ASN A 365 8.82 -14.59 39.81
CA ASN A 365 7.88 -14.83 40.90
C ASN A 365 7.61 -16.32 41.10
N ARG A 366 7.50 -17.12 40.02
CA ARG A 366 7.34 -18.57 40.10
C ARG A 366 8.53 -19.23 40.79
N TYR A 367 9.76 -18.81 40.50
CA TYR A 367 10.95 -19.37 41.11
C TYR A 367 11.16 -18.89 42.55
N LEU A 368 10.78 -17.64 42.84
CA LEU A 368 10.77 -17.15 44.22
C LEU A 368 9.69 -17.84 45.08
N GLN A 369 8.51 -18.09 44.50
CA GLN A 369 7.47 -18.90 45.15
C GLN A 369 8.04 -20.28 45.52
N HIS A 370 8.66 -20.99 44.56
CA HIS A 370 9.27 -22.29 44.79
C HIS A 370 10.36 -22.22 45.89
N TYR A 371 11.23 -21.20 45.88
CA TYR A 371 12.21 -21.01 46.94
C TYR A 371 11.55 -20.88 48.34
N PHE A 372 10.52 -20.04 48.46
CA PHE A 372 9.85 -19.81 49.75
C PHE A 372 9.03 -21.03 50.21
N GLU A 373 8.50 -21.84 49.30
CA GLU A 373 7.92 -23.14 49.63
C GLU A 373 8.94 -24.10 50.23
N GLU A 374 10.12 -24.21 49.60
CA GLU A 374 11.23 -25.09 50.10
C GLU A 374 11.80 -24.66 51.47
N VAL A 375 11.83 -23.36 51.77
CA VAL A 375 12.27 -22.88 53.09
C VAL A 375 11.16 -22.82 54.12
N GLY A 376 9.90 -23.16 53.76
CA GLY A 376 8.74 -23.19 54.66
C GLY A 376 8.13 -21.81 54.96
N ASP A 377 8.50 -20.76 54.24
CA ASP A 377 7.87 -19.42 54.36
C ASP A 377 6.66 -19.30 53.42
N PHE A 378 5.59 -19.96 53.77
CA PHE A 378 4.35 -19.99 52.99
C PHE A 378 3.69 -18.62 52.83
N LYS A 379 3.98 -17.65 53.71
CA LYS A 379 3.47 -16.29 53.57
C LYS A 379 4.10 -15.60 52.35
N GLN A 380 5.41 -15.71 52.18
CA GLN A 380 6.10 -15.15 51.02
C GLN A 380 5.76 -15.94 49.74
N ALA A 381 5.67 -17.27 49.82
CA ALA A 381 5.25 -18.07 48.67
C ALA A 381 3.86 -17.63 48.15
N TYR A 382 2.88 -17.46 49.06
CA TYR A 382 1.56 -16.96 48.72
C TYR A 382 1.59 -15.56 48.12
N TYR A 383 2.44 -14.66 48.62
CA TYR A 383 2.62 -13.33 48.05
C TYR A 383 3.00 -13.40 46.56
N TYR A 384 4.01 -14.19 46.20
CA TYR A 384 4.46 -14.35 44.83
C TYR A 384 3.43 -15.05 43.94
N GLN A 385 2.69 -16.00 44.48
CA GLN A 385 1.55 -16.61 43.78
C GLN A 385 0.45 -15.56 43.43
N MET A 386 0.12 -14.70 44.39
CA MET A 386 -0.89 -13.64 44.16
C MET A 386 -0.41 -12.58 43.14
N GLU A 387 0.90 -12.24 43.16
CA GLU A 387 1.48 -11.35 42.16
C GLU A 387 1.40 -11.97 40.77
N ASN A 388 1.65 -13.26 40.60
CA ASN A 388 1.50 -13.95 39.32
C ASN A 388 0.03 -13.98 38.87
N GLN A 389 -0.91 -14.19 39.78
CA GLN A 389 -2.32 -14.14 39.45
C GLN A 389 -2.75 -12.74 38.93
N ARG A 390 -2.20 -11.65 39.51
CA ARG A 390 -2.44 -10.28 39.04
C ARG A 390 -1.89 -10.08 37.62
N ILE A 391 -0.70 -10.60 37.31
CA ILE A 391 -0.12 -10.56 35.99
C ILE A 391 -1.00 -11.32 34.98
N ASP A 392 -1.46 -12.52 35.33
CA ASP A 392 -2.33 -13.33 34.46
C ASP A 392 -3.70 -12.67 34.20
N ASP A 393 -4.29 -12.04 35.23
CA ASP A 393 -5.54 -11.31 35.10
C ASP A 393 -5.38 -10.07 34.21
N SER A 394 -4.26 -9.34 34.37
CA SER A 394 -3.93 -8.21 33.51
C SER A 394 -3.76 -8.65 32.05
N THR A 395 -3.01 -9.72 31.80
CA THR A 395 -2.80 -10.28 30.45
C THR A 395 -4.12 -10.75 29.82
N ARG A 396 -5.01 -11.35 30.62
CA ARG A 396 -6.34 -11.75 30.17
C ARG A 396 -7.18 -10.54 29.77
N ASN A 397 -7.16 -9.47 30.55
CA ASN A 397 -7.91 -8.25 30.28
C ASN A 397 -7.39 -7.58 28.99
N GLU A 398 -6.10 -7.49 28.79
CA GLU A 398 -5.50 -6.97 27.56
C GLU A 398 -5.90 -7.81 26.33
N ARG A 399 -5.93 -9.14 26.47
CA ARG A 399 -6.43 -10.04 25.40
C ARG A 399 -7.89 -9.76 25.04
N ILE A 400 -8.76 -9.54 26.06
CA ILE A 400 -10.15 -9.21 25.83
C ILE A 400 -10.28 -7.87 25.10
N LYS A 401 -9.56 -6.83 25.55
CA LYS A 401 -9.54 -5.52 24.91
C LYS A 401 -9.10 -5.63 23.44
N MET A 402 -8.03 -6.36 23.18
CA MET A 402 -7.53 -6.57 21.83
C MET A 402 -8.57 -7.25 20.93
N ARG A 403 -9.19 -8.34 21.40
CA ARG A 403 -10.24 -9.04 20.63
C ARG A 403 -11.44 -8.15 20.35
N THR A 404 -11.84 -7.32 21.31
CA THR A 404 -12.92 -6.35 21.11
C THR A 404 -12.53 -5.33 20.04
N ALA A 405 -11.33 -4.77 20.12
CA ALA A 405 -10.81 -3.83 19.10
C ALA A 405 -10.72 -4.47 17.70
N GLU A 406 -10.40 -5.77 17.62
CA GLU A 406 -10.39 -6.52 16.36
C GLU A 406 -11.78 -6.65 15.74
N ILE A 407 -12.78 -6.97 16.55
CA ILE A 407 -14.18 -7.08 16.13
C ILE A 407 -14.66 -5.72 15.62
N ASP A 408 -14.38 -4.63 16.35
CA ASP A 408 -14.77 -3.27 15.97
C ASP A 408 -14.09 -2.84 14.67
N LEU A 409 -12.80 -3.14 14.50
CA LEU A 409 -12.07 -2.83 13.27
C LEU A 409 -12.66 -3.60 12.09
N LYS A 410 -12.90 -4.89 12.23
CA LYS A 410 -13.51 -5.72 11.19
C LYS A 410 -14.89 -5.20 10.81
N TYR A 411 -15.73 -4.88 11.81
CA TYR A 411 -17.05 -4.30 11.57
C TYR A 411 -16.98 -2.97 10.81
N SER A 412 -16.05 -2.08 11.19
CA SER A 412 -15.84 -0.81 10.49
C SER A 412 -15.34 -0.99 9.05
N GLN A 413 -14.45 -1.96 8.81
CA GLN A 413 -13.97 -2.32 7.47
C GLN A 413 -15.10 -2.88 6.61
N ASP A 414 -15.88 -3.84 7.13
CA ASP A 414 -17.01 -4.43 6.42
C ASP A 414 -18.07 -3.37 6.07
N THR A 415 -18.34 -2.45 7.00
CA THR A 415 -19.26 -1.33 6.77
C THR A 415 -18.75 -0.38 5.68
N THR A 416 -17.44 -0.09 5.69
CA THR A 416 -16.80 0.77 4.68
C THR A 416 -16.82 0.11 3.30
N LEU A 417 -16.48 -1.18 3.22
CA LEU A 417 -16.57 -1.95 1.97
C LEU A 417 -18.00 -2.00 1.43
N MET A 418 -18.99 -2.16 2.31
CA MET A 418 -20.40 -2.15 1.90
C MET A 418 -20.84 -0.79 1.36
N LYS A 419 -20.42 0.31 2.00
CA LYS A 419 -20.64 1.68 1.50
C LYS A 419 -19.98 1.90 0.13
N GLN A 420 -18.74 1.43 -0.05
CA GLN A 420 -18.05 1.52 -1.33
C GLN A 420 -18.77 0.72 -2.43
N LYS A 421 -19.22 -0.51 -2.13
CA LYS A 421 -20.00 -1.32 -3.08
C LYS A 421 -21.30 -0.63 -3.48
N ILE A 422 -22.04 -0.08 -2.51
CA ILE A 422 -23.27 0.68 -2.80
C ILE A 422 -22.96 1.89 -3.68
N PHE A 423 -21.90 2.64 -3.38
CA PHE A 423 -21.48 3.79 -4.19
C PHE A 423 -21.10 3.39 -5.62
N ILE A 424 -20.32 2.31 -5.79
CA ILE A 424 -19.96 1.78 -7.12
C ILE A 424 -21.23 1.39 -7.89
N GLN A 425 -22.14 0.66 -7.25
CA GLN A 425 -23.40 0.24 -7.88
C GLN A 425 -24.29 1.43 -8.27
N GLN A 426 -24.33 2.49 -7.46
CA GLN A 426 -25.02 3.73 -7.82
C GLN A 426 -24.37 4.38 -9.05
N LYS A 427 -23.03 4.45 -9.13
CA LYS A 427 -22.32 4.98 -10.30
C LYS A 427 -22.52 4.15 -11.56
N GLU A 428 -22.53 2.85 -11.46
CA GLU A 428 -22.86 1.95 -12.58
C GLU A 428 -24.29 2.18 -13.09
N ASN A 429 -25.26 2.36 -12.20
CA ASN A 429 -26.63 2.68 -12.56
C ASN A 429 -26.75 4.06 -13.23
N GLU A 430 -26.02 5.08 -12.76
CA GLU A 430 -25.95 6.39 -13.41
C GLU A 430 -25.37 6.29 -14.84
N VAL A 431 -24.29 5.54 -15.02
CA VAL A 431 -23.68 5.31 -16.35
C VAL A 431 -24.64 4.56 -17.27
N LEU A 432 -25.36 3.56 -16.75
CA LEU A 432 -26.38 2.83 -17.51
C LEU A 432 -27.51 3.76 -17.99
N ALA A 433 -28.02 4.63 -17.10
CA ALA A 433 -29.06 5.62 -17.44
C ALA A 433 -28.57 6.62 -18.48
N LEU A 434 -27.32 7.11 -18.35
CA LEU A 434 -26.69 7.99 -19.35
C LEU A 434 -26.54 7.30 -20.72
N ASN A 435 -26.12 6.06 -20.74
CA ASN A 435 -25.99 5.27 -21.97
C ASN A 435 -27.37 5.05 -22.63
N GLN A 436 -28.41 4.73 -21.86
CA GLN A 436 -29.77 4.61 -22.39
C GLN A 436 -30.25 5.92 -23.02
N THR A 437 -30.00 7.04 -22.35
CA THR A 437 -30.33 8.37 -22.87
C THR A 437 -29.55 8.67 -24.17
N LEU A 438 -28.27 8.33 -24.21
CA LEU A 438 -27.44 8.48 -25.42
C LEU A 438 -28.00 7.65 -26.59
N TYR A 439 -28.37 6.40 -26.35
CA TYR A 439 -28.96 5.54 -27.41
C TYR A 439 -30.29 6.10 -27.92
N LEU A 440 -31.15 6.67 -27.05
CA LEU A 440 -32.37 7.33 -27.44
C LEU A 440 -32.10 8.52 -28.37
N TRP A 441 -31.11 9.37 -28.02
CA TRP A 441 -30.71 10.50 -28.86
C TRP A 441 -30.12 10.04 -30.20
N MET A 442 -29.29 9.01 -30.22
CA MET A 442 -28.76 8.42 -31.44
C MET A 442 -29.89 7.91 -32.36
N PHE A 443 -30.85 7.20 -31.77
CA PHE A 443 -32.04 6.72 -32.53
C PHE A 443 -32.86 7.87 -33.09
N ALA A 444 -33.13 8.92 -32.33
CA ALA A 444 -33.82 10.12 -32.78
C ALA A 444 -33.07 10.80 -33.95
N CYS A 445 -31.75 10.92 -33.87
CA CYS A 445 -30.93 11.46 -34.96
C CYS A 445 -31.02 10.61 -36.25
N ILE A 446 -31.01 9.30 -36.13
CA ILE A 446 -31.15 8.38 -37.27
C ILE A 446 -32.54 8.54 -37.90
N CYS A 447 -33.60 8.65 -37.10
CA CYS A 447 -34.95 8.88 -37.58
C CYS A 447 -35.07 10.22 -38.34
N ILE A 448 -34.50 11.31 -37.79
CA ILE A 448 -34.48 12.62 -38.43
C ILE A 448 -33.73 12.56 -39.79
N LEU A 449 -32.56 11.90 -39.81
CA LEU A 449 -31.79 11.74 -41.04
C LEU A 449 -32.57 10.92 -42.08
N GLY A 450 -33.25 9.87 -41.69
CA GLY A 450 -34.15 9.08 -42.54
C GLY A 450 -35.28 9.91 -43.12
N LEU A 451 -35.87 10.77 -42.30
CA LEU A 451 -36.93 11.67 -42.72
C LEU A 451 -36.44 12.71 -43.73
N VAL A 452 -35.27 13.28 -43.52
CA VAL A 452 -34.61 14.21 -44.46
C VAL A 452 -34.34 13.52 -45.80
N VAL A 453 -33.80 12.31 -45.79
CA VAL A 453 -33.56 11.53 -47.01
C VAL A 453 -34.88 11.21 -47.72
N PHE A 454 -35.92 10.80 -46.96
CA PHE A 454 -37.23 10.54 -47.51
C PHE A 454 -37.84 11.79 -48.22
N VAL A 455 -37.83 12.95 -47.56
CA VAL A 455 -38.32 14.21 -48.12
C VAL A 455 -37.50 14.60 -49.37
N TYR A 456 -36.18 14.40 -49.32
CA TYR A 456 -35.34 14.65 -50.51
C TYR A 456 -35.71 13.74 -51.68
N MET A 457 -35.87 12.45 -51.46
CA MET A 457 -36.27 11.44 -52.46
C MET A 457 -37.67 11.75 -53.01
N TYR A 458 -38.62 12.08 -52.13
CA TYR A 458 -39.97 12.48 -52.52
C TYR A 458 -39.97 13.72 -53.41
N ASN A 459 -39.26 14.77 -53.03
CA ASN A 459 -39.12 15.99 -53.82
C ASN A 459 -38.41 15.73 -55.16
N LYS A 460 -37.42 14.89 -55.23
CA LYS A 460 -36.71 14.46 -56.42
C LYS A 460 -37.68 13.72 -57.36
N ARG A 461 -38.51 12.83 -56.87
CA ARG A 461 -39.53 12.10 -57.62
C ARG A 461 -40.60 13.05 -58.16
N GLN A 462 -41.06 13.98 -57.37
CA GLN A 462 -42.04 14.99 -57.85
C GLN A 462 -41.48 15.87 -59.00
N ARG A 463 -40.23 16.32 -58.85
CA ARG A 463 -39.58 17.09 -59.96
C ARG A 463 -39.39 16.24 -61.19
N PHE A 464 -39.06 14.96 -61.08
CA PHE A 464 -38.95 14.06 -62.22
C PHE A 464 -40.33 13.88 -62.93
N LEU A 465 -41.39 13.64 -62.18
CA LEU A 465 -42.74 13.52 -62.71
C LEU A 465 -43.20 14.79 -63.40
N LEU A 466 -42.90 15.98 -62.88
CA LEU A 466 -43.19 17.25 -63.50
C LEU A 466 -42.39 17.43 -64.79
N GLN A 467 -41.12 17.04 -64.83
CA GLN A 467 -40.30 17.07 -66.04
C GLN A 467 -40.88 16.14 -67.14
N MET A 468 -41.27 14.90 -66.77
CA MET A 468 -41.92 13.96 -67.69
C MET A 468 -43.23 14.53 -68.25
N LYS A 469 -44.09 15.11 -67.37
CA LYS A 469 -45.32 15.78 -67.82
C LYS A 469 -45.06 16.93 -68.81
N SER A 470 -44.06 17.77 -68.48
CA SER A 470 -43.63 18.86 -69.35
C SER A 470 -43.10 18.39 -70.70
N GLN A 471 -42.29 17.33 -70.72
CA GLN A 471 -41.76 16.71 -71.93
C GLN A 471 -42.88 16.09 -72.79
N ASN A 472 -43.81 15.37 -72.14
CA ASN A 472 -44.99 14.84 -72.86
C ASN A 472 -45.86 15.92 -73.43
N MET A 473 -46.08 17.01 -72.68
CA MET A 473 -46.84 18.17 -73.19
C MET A 473 -46.15 18.83 -74.38
N ILE A 474 -44.83 19.03 -74.34
CA ILE A 474 -44.02 19.56 -75.44
C ILE A 474 -44.11 18.60 -76.66
N ALA A 475 -44.02 17.29 -76.43
CA ALA A 475 -44.16 16.28 -77.50
C ALA A 475 -45.56 16.36 -78.13
N THR A 476 -46.63 16.47 -77.33
CA THR A 476 -48.01 16.60 -77.78
C THR A 476 -48.20 17.88 -78.61
N LEU A 477 -47.68 19.01 -78.07
CA LEU A 477 -47.74 20.30 -78.81
C LEU A 477 -46.94 20.28 -80.13
N ARG A 478 -45.80 19.54 -80.14
CA ARG A 478 -45.05 19.32 -81.40
C ARG A 478 -45.83 18.50 -82.41
N MET A 479 -46.46 17.43 -81.97
CA MET A 479 -47.30 16.57 -82.80
C MET A 479 -48.51 17.37 -83.36
N GLU A 480 -49.16 18.18 -82.54
CA GLU A 480 -50.28 19.05 -82.95
C GLU A 480 -49.83 20.11 -83.93
N ASN A 481 -48.66 20.71 -83.74
CA ASN A 481 -48.05 21.66 -84.63
C ASN A 481 -47.69 21.02 -86.00
N ILE A 482 -47.21 19.78 -86.02
CA ILE A 482 -46.95 19.01 -87.25
C ILE A 482 -48.28 18.69 -87.91
N ARG A 483 -49.28 18.22 -87.15
CA ARG A 483 -50.62 17.96 -87.70
C ARG A 483 -51.28 19.20 -88.30
N ASN A 484 -51.09 20.37 -87.64
CA ASN A 484 -51.64 21.62 -88.13
C ASN A 484 -50.86 22.23 -89.33
N ARG A 485 -49.57 21.88 -89.50
CA ARG A 485 -48.76 22.32 -90.66
C ARG A 485 -48.93 21.44 -91.87
N VAL A 486 -49.37 20.20 -91.70
CA VAL A 486 -49.71 19.34 -92.81
C VAL A 486 -51.17 19.60 -93.14
N SER A 487 -51.40 20.58 -93.97
CA SER A 487 -52.77 20.92 -94.48
C SER A 487 -53.43 19.66 -95.00
N PRO A 488 -54.66 19.32 -94.53
CA PRO A 488 -55.43 18.18 -95.09
C PRO A 488 -55.53 18.27 -96.58
N HIS A 489 -55.58 19.51 -97.12
CA HIS A 489 -55.63 19.76 -98.54
C HIS A 489 -54.33 19.41 -99.29
N PHE A 490 -53.16 19.48 -98.61
CA PHE A 490 -51.87 19.10 -99.21
C PHE A 490 -51.74 17.57 -99.29
N ILE A 491 -52.16 16.87 -98.26
CA ILE A 491 -52.19 15.36 -98.24
C ILE A 491 -53.21 14.90 -99.32
N PHE A 492 -54.35 15.53 -99.38
CA PHE A 492 -55.38 15.20 -100.36
C PHE A 492 -54.88 15.43 -101.77
N ASN A 493 -54.16 16.51 -102.02
CA ASN A 493 -53.59 16.81 -103.35
C ASN A 493 -52.46 15.82 -103.74
N ILE A 494 -51.61 15.37 -102.79
CA ILE A 494 -50.58 14.38 -103.04
C ILE A 494 -51.27 13.04 -103.36
N LEU A 495 -52.26 12.63 -102.58
CA LEU A 495 -52.99 11.38 -102.75
C LEU A 495 -53.76 11.39 -104.08
N ASN A 496 -54.41 12.49 -104.45
CA ASN A 496 -55.10 12.61 -105.76
C ASN A 496 -54.13 12.58 -106.94
N ARG A 497 -52.94 13.12 -106.79
CA ARG A 497 -51.92 13.11 -107.84
C ARG A 497 -51.30 11.71 -108.02
N GLU A 498 -51.16 10.95 -106.95
CA GLU A 498 -50.67 9.57 -106.97
C GLU A 498 -51.79 8.61 -107.48
N MET A 499 -53.04 8.87 -107.13
CA MET A 499 -54.19 8.05 -107.54
C MET A 499 -54.48 8.06 -109.06
N GLY A 500 -53.91 9.03 -109.76
CA GLY A 500 -54.04 9.07 -111.26
C GLY A 500 -53.21 7.96 -111.95
N ASN A 501 -52.38 7.23 -111.23
CA ASN A 501 -51.49 6.21 -111.75
C ASN A 501 -51.91 4.76 -111.40
N TYR A 502 -53.07 4.55 -110.74
CA TYR A 502 -53.53 3.21 -110.30
C TYR A 502 -54.87 2.81 -110.93
N THR A 503 -55.13 1.56 -111.11
CA THR A 503 -56.37 0.98 -111.57
C THR A 503 -57.52 1.22 -110.56
N ASP A 504 -58.79 1.32 -111.02
CA ASP A 504 -59.96 1.63 -110.20
C ASP A 504 -60.16 0.77 -108.92
N GLU A 505 -59.70 -0.44 -108.91
CA GLU A 505 -59.83 -1.36 -107.78
C GLU A 505 -58.80 -1.04 -106.63
N GLN A 506 -57.62 -0.60 -106.95
CA GLN A 506 -56.60 -0.19 -105.99
C GLN A 506 -56.87 1.17 -105.37
N ALA A 507 -57.51 2.08 -106.09
CA ALA A 507 -57.92 3.37 -105.60
C ALA A 507 -59.09 3.32 -104.59
N GLY A 508 -59.95 2.27 -104.65
CA GLY A 508 -61.00 2.02 -103.66
C GLY A 508 -60.52 1.65 -102.30
N ASN A 509 -59.50 0.80 -102.24
CA ASN A 509 -58.92 0.34 -100.98
C ASN A 509 -58.13 1.46 -100.21
N MET A 510 -57.49 2.37 -100.90
CA MET A 510 -56.81 3.54 -100.27
C MET A 510 -57.78 4.61 -99.76
N ARG A 511 -58.96 4.76 -100.31
CA ARG A 511 -59.99 5.69 -99.78
C ARG A 511 -60.58 5.22 -98.45
N GLY A 512 -60.54 3.94 -98.18
CA GLY A 512 -60.99 3.39 -96.91
C GLY A 512 -60.01 3.59 -95.71
N LEU A 513 -58.70 3.83 -95.97
CA LEU A 513 -57.67 4.07 -94.96
C LEU A 513 -57.53 5.52 -94.51
N VAL A 514 -58.21 6.48 -95.18
CA VAL A 514 -58.11 7.93 -94.87
C VAL A 514 -59.41 8.44 -94.20
N LYS A 515 -60.38 7.62 -93.90
CA LYS A 515 -61.49 7.94 -93.03
C LYS A 515 -61.08 7.54 -91.57
#